data_6b86aeedcbcb61d746848d635ca5abda
#
_entry.id   6b86aeedcbcb61d746848d635ca5abda
#
_cell.length_a   1.000
_cell.length_b   1.000
_cell.length_c   1.000
_cell.angle_alpha   90.00
_cell.angle_beta   90.00
_cell.angle_gamma   90.00
#
_symmetry.space_group_name_H-M   'P 1'
#
loop_
_entity.id
_entity.type
_entity.pdbx_description
1 polymer ?
#
loop_
_entity_poly.entity_id
_entity_poly.type
_entity_poly.pdbx_seq_one_letter_code
_entity_poly.pdbx_strand_id
1 'polypeptide(L)'
;MKLLKEQLMKISKALVFDIKRFAIHDGSGLRTTVFFKGCPLRCLWCQNPEGLNTQRQVIYFKNKCIHCRCCQQFKEQINYQNDRPYFQNHQDFDQVIKTCPSSAIQYDSQEYTLDKLMNKIKEDEVFFQHGGGVTFSGGEPFMQGEFLIKILKRCQKEKIHTAIETSFYTSLELIKKALPYLDLVYIDLKIFDEQKHQVCTNVSSQLIKENIRYVLQSEYKDKVIIRTPLIPTMSATDENIHQIVKFLIQINPEVKYEMLNYNPLASAKYELVNLKYGLESYQMFTKQQMQHFYDVALQAGIKNLIKE
;
A
#
# COMPACT_ATOMS: atom_id res chain seq x y z
N MET A 1 30.13 -0.63 -15.56
CA MET A 1 30.43 -0.95 -14.16
C MET A 1 29.61 -0.11 -13.16
N LYS A 2 29.49 1.22 -13.28
CA LYS A 2 28.74 2.09 -12.36
C LYS A 2 27.22 1.76 -12.37
N LEU A 3 26.61 1.68 -13.54
CA LEU A 3 25.19 1.29 -13.72
C LEU A 3 24.87 -0.10 -13.15
N LEU A 4 25.76 -1.07 -13.33
CA LEU A 4 25.58 -2.42 -12.81
C LEU A 4 25.68 -2.46 -11.26
N LYS A 5 26.58 -1.66 -10.67
CA LYS A 5 26.67 -1.47 -9.23
C LYS A 5 25.44 -0.78 -8.66
N GLU A 6 24.91 0.23 -9.33
CA GLU A 6 23.68 0.93 -8.93
C GLU A 6 22.45 0.03 -9.03
N GLN A 7 22.34 -0.80 -10.08
CA GLN A 7 21.29 -1.82 -10.19
C GLN A 7 21.43 -2.89 -9.10
N LEU A 8 22.61 -3.42 -8.86
CA LEU A 8 22.85 -4.40 -7.78
C LEU A 8 22.57 -3.80 -6.39
N MET A 9 22.89 -2.53 -6.15
CA MET A 9 22.55 -1.84 -4.90
C MET A 9 21.03 -1.64 -4.75
N LYS A 10 20.29 -1.29 -5.81
CA LYS A 10 18.81 -1.21 -5.81
C LYS A 10 18.14 -2.55 -5.52
N ILE A 11 18.77 -3.67 -5.94
CA ILE A 11 18.26 -5.03 -5.70
C ILE A 11 18.58 -5.53 -4.27
N SER A 12 19.51 -4.88 -3.57
CA SER A 12 19.96 -5.31 -2.23
C SER A 12 19.25 -4.62 -1.07
N LYS A 13 18.53 -3.53 -1.33
CA LYS A 13 17.82 -2.76 -0.31
C LYS A 13 16.42 -2.40 -0.78
N ALA A 14 15.50 -2.23 0.17
CA ALA A 14 14.17 -1.69 -0.04
C ALA A 14 13.96 -0.40 0.74
N LEU A 15 13.14 0.50 0.18
CA LEU A 15 12.59 1.63 0.90
C LEU A 15 11.27 1.23 1.56
N VAL A 16 11.21 1.35 2.87
CA VAL A 16 10.03 1.06 3.69
C VAL A 16 9.66 2.33 4.44
N PHE A 17 8.41 2.79 4.32
CA PHE A 17 7.98 4.01 4.99
C PHE A 17 7.33 3.75 6.36
N ASP A 18 6.79 2.54 6.56
CA ASP A 18 6.25 2.14 7.86
C ASP A 18 6.36 0.63 8.07
N ILE A 19 6.43 0.21 9.33
CA ILE A 19 6.29 -1.18 9.78
C ILE A 19 5.31 -1.17 10.94
N LYS A 20 4.06 -1.56 10.65
CA LYS A 20 2.99 -1.63 11.64
C LYS A 20 2.98 -3.01 12.27
N ARG A 21 3.18 -3.04 13.58
CA ARG A 21 3.13 -4.26 14.38
C ARG A 21 1.71 -4.50 14.92
N PHE A 22 1.37 -5.74 15.15
CA PHE A 22 0.08 -6.15 15.73
C PHE A 22 -1.15 -5.72 14.90
N ALA A 23 -1.02 -5.71 13.58
CA ALA A 23 -2.13 -5.45 12.68
C ALA A 23 -3.11 -6.63 12.70
N ILE A 24 -4.42 -6.33 12.75
CA ILE A 24 -5.50 -7.33 12.82
C ILE A 24 -6.44 -7.30 11.61
N HIS A 25 -6.24 -6.36 10.68
CA HIS A 25 -7.07 -6.18 9.48
C HIS A 25 -6.34 -6.51 8.18
N ASP A 26 -5.04 -6.83 8.25
CA ASP A 26 -4.19 -7.04 7.07
C ASP A 26 -3.99 -8.56 6.79
N GLY A 27 -4.95 -9.39 7.17
CA GLY A 27 -4.96 -10.85 7.05
C GLY A 27 -5.34 -11.54 8.36
N SER A 28 -5.29 -12.87 8.38
CA SER A 28 -5.61 -13.65 9.56
C SER A 28 -4.56 -13.50 10.67
N GLY A 29 -5.01 -13.57 11.93
CA GLY A 29 -4.15 -13.50 13.12
C GLY A 29 -3.49 -12.13 13.34
N LEU A 30 -2.51 -12.09 14.25
CA LEU A 30 -1.70 -10.89 14.46
C LEU A 30 -0.58 -10.82 13.43
N ARG A 31 -0.45 -9.66 12.78
CA ARG A 31 0.49 -9.51 11.66
C ARG A 31 1.44 -8.33 11.85
N THR A 32 2.59 -8.47 11.25
CA THR A 32 3.50 -7.34 11.00
C THR A 32 3.31 -6.89 9.56
N THR A 33 2.80 -5.67 9.36
CA THR A 33 2.60 -5.12 8.01
C THR A 33 3.76 -4.22 7.64
N VAL A 34 4.44 -4.56 6.53
CA VAL A 34 5.58 -3.81 5.98
C VAL A 34 5.08 -2.98 4.81
N PHE A 35 5.22 -1.65 4.92
CA PHE A 35 4.75 -0.71 3.90
C PHE A 35 5.90 -0.26 2.99
N PHE A 36 5.96 -0.80 1.79
CA PHE A 36 6.93 -0.43 0.75
C PHE A 36 6.61 0.91 0.11
N LYS A 37 7.66 1.68 -0.19
CA LYS A 37 7.57 2.97 -0.86
C LYS A 37 7.59 2.81 -2.39
N GLY A 38 6.83 3.68 -3.05
CA GLY A 38 6.59 3.69 -4.49
C GLY A 38 5.23 3.12 -4.86
N CYS A 39 4.46 3.86 -5.64
CA CYS A 39 3.19 3.41 -6.21
C CYS A 39 3.03 3.95 -7.63
N PRO A 40 2.60 3.15 -8.61
CA PRO A 40 2.30 3.67 -9.95
C PRO A 40 0.95 4.38 -10.01
N LEU A 41 0.04 4.09 -9.08
CA LEU A 41 -1.27 4.72 -8.99
C LEU A 41 -1.20 6.08 -8.28
N ARG A 42 -2.19 6.95 -8.59
CA ARG A 42 -2.43 8.25 -7.95
C ARG A 42 -3.90 8.35 -7.52
N CYS A 43 -4.33 7.37 -6.72
CA CYS A 43 -5.71 7.30 -6.25
C CYS A 43 -6.09 8.58 -5.51
N LEU A 44 -7.23 9.19 -5.85
CA LEU A 44 -7.73 10.42 -5.19
C LEU A 44 -7.99 10.22 -3.69
N TRP A 45 -8.22 8.98 -3.26
CA TRP A 45 -8.46 8.57 -1.86
C TRP A 45 -7.28 7.87 -1.21
N CYS A 46 -6.06 8.05 -1.70
CA CYS A 46 -4.91 7.31 -1.21
C CYS A 46 -4.78 7.42 0.32
N GLN A 47 -4.71 6.28 1.01
CA GLN A 47 -4.56 6.24 2.47
C GLN A 47 -3.09 6.35 2.91
N ASN A 48 -2.15 6.21 1.98
CA ASN A 48 -0.71 6.22 2.24
C ASN A 48 0.03 7.14 1.25
N PRO A 49 -0.22 8.46 1.28
CA PRO A 49 0.41 9.40 0.34
C PRO A 49 1.94 9.43 0.47
N GLU A 50 2.50 9.10 1.64
CA GLU A 50 3.93 8.91 1.88
C GLU A 50 4.52 7.75 1.06
N GLY A 51 3.69 6.77 0.69
CA GLY A 51 4.06 5.65 -0.18
C GLY A 51 4.09 5.95 -1.68
N LEU A 52 3.62 7.13 -2.12
CA LEU A 52 3.45 7.41 -3.55
C LEU A 52 4.78 7.59 -4.30
N ASN A 53 5.74 8.29 -3.69
CA ASN A 53 7.02 8.57 -4.34
C ASN A 53 7.95 7.34 -4.25
N THR A 54 8.73 7.11 -5.30
CA THR A 54 9.74 6.04 -5.34
C THR A 54 11.04 6.42 -4.64
N GLN A 55 11.23 7.70 -4.32
CA GLN A 55 12.39 8.23 -3.63
C GLN A 55 12.03 8.65 -2.21
N ARG A 56 13.01 8.59 -1.34
CA ARG A 56 12.95 9.09 0.02
C ARG A 56 12.71 10.60 0.02
N GLN A 57 11.75 11.07 0.82
CA GLN A 57 11.42 12.48 0.95
C GLN A 57 11.60 12.94 2.40
N VAL A 58 11.81 14.23 2.60
CA VAL A 58 11.84 14.82 3.92
C VAL A 58 10.43 15.26 4.30
N ILE A 59 10.03 14.95 5.52
CA ILE A 59 8.75 15.34 6.10
C ILE A 59 8.97 16.19 7.35
N TYR A 60 7.96 16.98 7.68
CA TYR A 60 7.98 17.87 8.83
C TYR A 60 6.79 17.62 9.75
N PHE A 61 7.09 17.28 11.00
CA PHE A 61 6.13 17.12 12.07
C PHE A 61 5.96 18.42 12.83
N LYS A 62 4.92 19.19 12.52
CA LYS A 62 4.62 20.48 13.18
C LYS A 62 4.51 20.34 14.69
N ASN A 63 3.86 19.29 15.16
CA ASN A 63 3.64 19.02 16.59
C ASN A 63 4.91 18.64 17.38
N LYS A 64 5.99 18.23 16.68
CA LYS A 64 7.30 17.96 17.29
C LYS A 64 8.24 19.17 17.26
N CYS A 65 7.91 20.21 16.48
CA CYS A 65 8.78 21.36 16.34
C CYS A 65 8.75 22.25 17.59
N ILE A 66 9.92 22.44 18.20
CA ILE A 66 10.12 23.33 19.35
C ILE A 66 10.54 24.75 18.96
N HIS A 67 10.49 25.08 17.69
CA HIS A 67 10.84 26.39 17.13
C HIS A 67 12.27 26.87 17.48
N CYS A 68 13.21 25.97 17.67
CA CYS A 68 14.62 26.27 18.01
C CYS A 68 15.39 26.94 16.87
N ARG A 69 14.87 26.89 15.64
CA ARG A 69 15.45 27.48 14.42
C ARG A 69 16.84 26.96 14.00
N CYS A 70 17.34 25.88 14.62
CA CYS A 70 18.63 25.28 14.26
C CYS A 70 18.71 24.90 12.77
N CYS A 71 17.60 24.57 12.14
CA CYS A 71 17.51 24.24 10.72
C CYS A 71 17.63 25.46 9.77
N GLN A 72 17.53 26.71 10.28
CA GLN A 72 17.62 27.91 9.44
C GLN A 72 19.00 28.15 8.83
N GLN A 73 20.05 27.50 9.34
CA GLN A 73 21.40 27.57 8.76
C GLN A 73 21.48 26.91 7.36
N PHE A 74 20.53 26.04 7.01
CA PHE A 74 20.50 25.29 5.75
C PHE A 74 19.64 25.99 4.68
N LYS A 75 19.93 27.27 4.37
CA LYS A 75 19.13 28.12 3.48
C LYS A 75 19.04 27.60 2.03
N GLU A 76 20.00 26.83 1.58
CA GLU A 76 20.00 26.22 0.25
C GLU A 76 19.06 25.02 0.15
N GLN A 77 18.73 24.39 1.27
CA GLN A 77 17.90 23.19 1.35
C GLN A 77 16.50 23.46 1.90
N ILE A 78 16.34 24.54 2.68
CA ILE A 78 15.11 24.86 3.39
C ILE A 78 14.72 26.33 3.16
N ASN A 79 13.51 26.52 2.66
CA ASN A 79 12.82 27.80 2.69
C ASN A 79 11.78 27.83 3.81
N TYR A 80 11.46 29.01 4.31
CA TYR A 80 10.43 29.19 5.33
C TYR A 80 9.27 30.01 4.79
N GLN A 81 8.04 29.53 5.02
CA GLN A 81 6.81 30.27 4.80
C GLN A 81 5.95 30.15 6.07
N ASN A 82 5.59 31.26 6.68
CA ASN A 82 4.80 31.29 7.90
C ASN A 82 5.35 30.37 9.02
N ASP A 83 6.66 30.47 9.29
CA ASP A 83 7.40 29.63 10.25
C ASP A 83 7.41 28.12 9.95
N ARG A 84 6.90 27.69 8.81
CA ARG A 84 6.97 26.31 8.36
C ARG A 84 8.17 26.12 7.41
N PRO A 85 9.00 25.09 7.62
CA PRO A 85 10.06 24.74 6.67
C PRO A 85 9.48 24.06 5.43
N TYR A 86 9.93 24.49 4.25
CA TYR A 86 9.69 23.85 2.97
C TYR A 86 11.02 23.36 2.43
N PHE A 87 11.06 22.07 2.09
CA PHE A 87 12.28 21.43 1.61
C PHE A 87 12.39 21.62 0.11
N GLN A 88 13.51 22.15 -0.32
CA GLN A 88 13.82 22.30 -1.74
C GLN A 88 14.17 20.92 -2.32
N ASN A 89 14.14 20.80 -3.65
CA ASN A 89 14.50 19.55 -4.32
C ASN A 89 16.03 19.33 -4.20
N HIS A 90 16.46 18.71 -3.11
CA HIS A 90 17.84 18.42 -2.78
C HIS A 90 18.03 16.93 -2.56
N GLN A 91 19.23 16.41 -2.85
CA GLN A 91 19.48 14.96 -2.78
C GLN A 91 19.80 14.45 -1.37
N ASP A 92 20.32 15.32 -0.50
CA ASP A 92 20.75 14.93 0.85
C ASP A 92 20.31 15.94 1.91
N PHE A 93 19.58 15.44 2.90
CA PHE A 93 19.13 16.19 4.07
C PHE A 93 19.67 15.63 5.38
N ASP A 94 20.66 14.77 5.34
CA ASP A 94 21.17 14.10 6.53
C ASP A 94 21.64 15.07 7.61
N GLN A 95 22.31 16.16 7.22
CA GLN A 95 22.78 17.18 8.17
C GLN A 95 21.61 17.98 8.75
N VAL A 96 20.62 18.34 7.91
CA VAL A 96 19.39 19.02 8.36
C VAL A 96 18.66 18.18 9.42
N ILE A 97 18.49 16.90 9.14
CA ILE A 97 17.79 15.96 10.03
C ILE A 97 18.56 15.79 11.34
N LYS A 98 19.88 15.59 11.28
CA LYS A 98 20.74 15.46 12.47
C LYS A 98 20.74 16.72 13.33
N THR A 99 20.57 17.89 12.74
CA THR A 99 20.57 19.18 13.44
C THR A 99 19.24 19.43 14.16
N CYS A 100 18.16 18.71 13.85
CA CYS A 100 16.86 18.89 14.46
C CYS A 100 16.76 18.16 15.81
N PRO A 101 16.83 18.87 16.97
CA PRO A 101 16.93 18.22 18.28
C PRO A 101 15.63 17.51 18.70
N SER A 102 14.49 17.96 18.17
CA SER A 102 13.15 17.37 18.46
C SER A 102 12.73 16.32 17.45
N SER A 103 13.60 16.00 16.45
CA SER A 103 13.26 15.10 15.33
C SER A 103 11.98 15.49 14.59
N ALA A 104 11.67 16.81 14.54
CA ALA A 104 10.55 17.33 13.76
C ALA A 104 10.78 17.22 12.25
N ILE A 105 12.04 17.14 11.82
CA ILE A 105 12.44 16.95 10.42
C ILE A 105 13.01 15.52 10.32
N GLN A 106 12.42 14.71 9.45
CA GLN A 106 12.82 13.31 9.26
C GLN A 106 12.65 12.91 7.79
N TYR A 107 13.26 11.81 7.40
CA TYR A 107 12.85 11.13 6.17
C TYR A 107 11.53 10.39 6.39
N ASP A 108 10.72 10.31 5.35
CA ASP A 108 9.45 9.57 5.30
C ASP A 108 9.64 8.04 5.21
N SER A 109 10.87 7.59 4.98
CA SER A 109 11.16 6.17 4.77
C SER A 109 12.61 5.83 5.14
N GLN A 110 12.85 4.54 5.39
CA GLN A 110 14.17 3.98 5.70
C GLN A 110 14.56 2.92 4.68
N GLU A 111 15.87 2.78 4.45
CA GLU A 111 16.45 1.68 3.69
C GLU A 111 16.62 0.44 4.57
N TYR A 112 16.11 -0.68 4.07
CA TYR A 112 16.27 -1.99 4.69
C TYR A 112 17.03 -2.94 3.77
N THR A 113 18.11 -3.54 4.25
CA THR A 113 18.65 -4.75 3.64
C THR A 113 17.74 -5.94 3.94
N LEU A 114 17.91 -7.05 3.22
CA LEU A 114 17.12 -8.26 3.43
C LEU A 114 17.21 -8.75 4.89
N ASP A 115 18.43 -8.81 5.45
CA ASP A 115 18.64 -9.28 6.82
C ASP A 115 18.06 -8.31 7.85
N LYS A 116 18.22 -6.99 7.65
CA LYS A 116 17.66 -5.98 8.56
C LYS A 116 16.11 -6.06 8.58
N LEU A 117 15.46 -6.22 7.41
CA LEU A 117 14.01 -6.35 7.35
C LEU A 117 13.55 -7.69 7.95
N MET A 118 14.25 -8.77 7.66
CA MET A 118 13.94 -10.08 8.22
C MET A 118 14.04 -10.09 9.76
N ASN A 119 15.11 -9.50 10.32
CA ASN A 119 15.23 -9.35 11.77
C ASN A 119 14.08 -8.56 12.36
N LYS A 120 13.64 -7.48 11.67
CA LYS A 120 12.51 -6.68 12.12
C LYS A 120 11.18 -7.44 12.10
N ILE A 121 10.95 -8.26 11.10
CA ILE A 121 9.78 -9.15 11.02
C ILE A 121 9.80 -10.18 12.16
N LYS A 122 10.97 -10.76 12.44
CA LYS A 122 11.16 -11.79 13.48
C LYS A 122 11.00 -11.28 14.91
N GLU A 123 11.03 -9.98 15.16
CA GLU A 123 10.69 -9.43 16.49
C GLU A 123 9.27 -9.83 16.95
N ASP A 124 8.38 -10.15 15.99
CA ASP A 124 6.99 -10.51 16.24
C ASP A 124 6.70 -12.03 16.03
N GLU A 125 7.73 -12.83 15.77
CA GLU A 125 7.59 -14.25 15.40
C GLU A 125 6.75 -15.06 16.41
N VAL A 126 6.85 -14.73 17.68
CA VAL A 126 6.07 -15.39 18.75
C VAL A 126 4.56 -15.24 18.55
N PHE A 127 4.11 -14.14 17.94
CA PHE A 127 2.70 -13.86 17.68
C PHE A 127 2.18 -14.51 16.39
N PHE A 128 3.07 -15.00 15.52
CA PHE A 128 2.67 -15.63 14.27
C PHE A 128 2.16 -17.06 14.45
N GLN A 129 2.42 -17.69 15.59
CA GLN A 129 2.06 -19.09 15.89
C GLN A 129 0.55 -19.36 15.87
N HIS A 130 -0.29 -18.33 15.98
CA HIS A 130 -1.75 -18.44 16.01
C HIS A 130 -2.41 -17.95 14.72
N GLY A 131 -1.84 -18.28 13.58
CA GLY A 131 -2.36 -17.91 12.26
C GLY A 131 -1.97 -16.51 11.78
N GLY A 132 -1.04 -15.84 12.48
CA GLY A 132 -0.45 -14.57 12.09
C GLY A 132 0.67 -14.70 11.07
N GLY A 133 1.39 -13.60 10.83
CA GLY A 133 2.50 -13.58 9.88
C GLY A 133 2.88 -12.18 9.44
N VAL A 134 3.48 -12.07 8.27
CA VAL A 134 3.85 -10.80 7.67
C VAL A 134 2.94 -10.45 6.50
N THR A 135 2.55 -9.17 6.39
CA THR A 135 1.84 -8.62 5.22
C THR A 135 2.72 -7.59 4.54
N PHE A 136 2.90 -7.72 3.24
CA PHE A 136 3.59 -6.73 2.42
C PHE A 136 2.57 -5.84 1.73
N SER A 137 2.61 -4.55 2.05
CA SER A 137 1.68 -3.53 1.60
C SER A 137 2.44 -2.23 1.28
N GLY A 138 1.78 -1.07 1.31
CA GLY A 138 2.41 0.23 1.23
C GLY A 138 1.85 1.11 0.15
N GLY A 139 2.71 1.57 -0.76
CA GLY A 139 2.31 2.10 -2.05
C GLY A 139 1.86 0.94 -2.95
N GLU A 140 2.81 0.35 -3.67
CA GLU A 140 2.62 -0.90 -4.41
C GLU A 140 3.86 -1.78 -4.20
N PRO A 141 3.76 -2.92 -3.50
CA PRO A 141 4.92 -3.76 -3.19
C PRO A 141 5.71 -4.22 -4.42
N PHE A 142 5.04 -4.44 -5.54
CA PHE A 142 5.70 -4.84 -6.78
C PHE A 142 6.55 -3.73 -7.43
N MET A 143 6.46 -2.47 -6.99
CA MET A 143 7.43 -1.44 -7.38
C MET A 143 8.86 -1.78 -6.95
N GLN A 144 9.00 -2.59 -5.91
CA GLN A 144 10.28 -3.12 -5.44
C GLN A 144 10.33 -4.65 -5.61
N GLY A 145 9.77 -5.16 -6.72
CA GLY A 145 9.45 -6.57 -6.96
C GLY A 145 10.60 -7.54 -6.77
N GLU A 146 11.82 -7.20 -7.21
CA GLU A 146 12.99 -8.08 -7.03
C GLU A 146 13.36 -8.25 -5.55
N PHE A 147 13.25 -7.19 -4.74
CA PHE A 147 13.45 -7.29 -3.31
C PHE A 147 12.28 -8.02 -2.63
N LEU A 148 11.05 -7.73 -3.04
CA LEU A 148 9.85 -8.43 -2.56
C LEU A 148 9.99 -9.94 -2.74
N ILE A 149 10.40 -10.42 -3.92
CA ILE A 149 10.59 -11.85 -4.18
C ILE A 149 11.66 -12.45 -3.25
N LYS A 150 12.74 -11.73 -2.98
CA LYS A 150 13.80 -12.19 -2.07
C LYS A 150 13.30 -12.32 -0.63
N ILE A 151 12.56 -11.33 -0.12
CA ILE A 151 12.03 -11.37 1.24
C ILE A 151 10.95 -12.44 1.39
N LEU A 152 10.07 -12.63 0.39
CA LEU A 152 9.09 -13.71 0.38
C LEU A 152 9.76 -15.10 0.45
N LYS A 153 10.78 -15.34 -0.35
CA LYS A 153 11.58 -16.58 -0.30
C LYS A 153 12.19 -16.82 1.08
N ARG A 154 12.65 -15.75 1.72
CA ARG A 154 13.23 -15.83 3.06
C ARG A 154 12.15 -16.15 4.11
N CYS A 155 10.98 -15.51 4.03
CA CYS A 155 9.85 -15.80 4.90
C CYS A 155 9.40 -17.26 4.78
N GLN A 156 9.28 -17.78 3.56
CA GLN A 156 8.94 -19.20 3.34
C GLN A 156 9.99 -20.14 3.98
N LYS A 157 11.30 -19.86 3.82
CA LYS A 157 12.37 -20.64 4.44
C LYS A 157 12.27 -20.65 5.96
N GLU A 158 11.87 -19.54 6.56
CA GLU A 158 11.68 -19.35 8.01
C GLU A 158 10.27 -19.80 8.46
N LYS A 159 9.43 -20.35 7.55
CA LYS A 159 8.05 -20.80 7.81
C LYS A 159 7.12 -19.69 8.34
N ILE A 160 7.35 -18.45 7.94
CA ILE A 160 6.50 -17.31 8.26
C ILE A 160 5.42 -17.19 7.19
N HIS A 161 4.14 -17.21 7.60
CA HIS A 161 3.00 -16.99 6.71
C HIS A 161 3.04 -15.61 6.09
N THR A 162 2.89 -15.53 4.77
CA THR A 162 3.00 -14.29 4.00
C THR A 162 1.68 -13.88 3.38
N ALA A 163 1.36 -12.59 3.47
CA ALA A 163 0.29 -11.96 2.71
C ALA A 163 0.82 -10.78 1.91
N ILE A 164 0.10 -10.42 0.85
CA ILE A 164 0.35 -9.21 0.08
C ILE A 164 -0.95 -8.43 -0.13
N GLU A 165 -0.87 -7.11 -0.05
CA GLU A 165 -1.91 -6.18 -0.49
C GLU A 165 -1.38 -5.41 -1.70
N THR A 166 -2.04 -5.53 -2.83
CA THR A 166 -1.53 -5.01 -4.11
C THR A 166 -2.66 -4.55 -5.03
N SER A 167 -2.38 -3.54 -5.84
CA SER A 167 -3.24 -3.16 -6.95
C SER A 167 -3.13 -4.11 -8.15
N PHE A 168 -2.13 -4.99 -8.16
CA PHE A 168 -1.77 -5.84 -9.30
C PHE A 168 -1.42 -5.07 -10.59
N TYR A 169 -1.15 -3.77 -10.49
CA TYR A 169 -0.65 -2.97 -11.61
C TYR A 169 0.87 -3.17 -11.77
N THR A 170 1.24 -4.34 -12.25
CA THR A 170 2.64 -4.78 -12.41
C THR A 170 2.74 -5.82 -13.53
N SER A 171 3.96 -6.19 -13.94
CA SER A 171 4.16 -7.21 -14.96
C SER A 171 3.73 -8.60 -14.47
N LEU A 172 3.12 -9.38 -15.36
CA LEU A 172 2.74 -10.76 -15.09
C LEU A 172 3.93 -11.63 -14.69
N GLU A 173 5.13 -11.31 -15.18
CA GLU A 173 6.36 -12.03 -14.82
C GLU A 173 6.69 -11.92 -13.33
N LEU A 174 6.59 -10.71 -12.75
CA LEU A 174 6.80 -10.50 -11.31
C LEU A 174 5.75 -11.22 -10.47
N ILE A 175 4.49 -11.18 -10.91
CA ILE A 175 3.40 -11.90 -10.25
C ILE A 175 3.70 -13.41 -10.21
N LYS A 176 4.03 -14.00 -11.35
CA LYS A 176 4.40 -15.43 -11.45
C LYS A 176 5.56 -15.82 -10.54
N LYS A 177 6.55 -14.95 -10.40
CA LYS A 177 7.70 -15.18 -9.50
C LYS A 177 7.34 -15.07 -8.02
N ALA A 178 6.34 -14.27 -7.65
CA ALA A 178 5.95 -14.06 -6.25
C ALA A 178 4.92 -15.08 -5.74
N LEU A 179 3.94 -15.46 -6.56
CA LEU A 179 2.81 -16.32 -6.19
C LEU A 179 3.19 -17.62 -5.46
N PRO A 180 4.27 -18.36 -5.82
CA PRO A 180 4.68 -19.57 -5.10
C PRO A 180 5.06 -19.35 -3.63
N TYR A 181 5.38 -18.11 -3.26
CA TYR A 181 5.86 -17.74 -1.92
C TYR A 181 4.86 -16.94 -1.11
N LEU A 182 3.64 -16.78 -1.64
CA LEU A 182 2.52 -16.10 -0.98
C LEU A 182 1.50 -17.12 -0.47
N ASP A 183 1.04 -16.94 0.75
CA ASP A 183 -0.03 -17.74 1.36
C ASP A 183 -1.40 -17.06 1.21
N LEU A 184 -1.42 -15.72 1.11
CA LEU A 184 -2.63 -14.91 0.95
C LEU A 184 -2.37 -13.72 0.03
N VAL A 185 -3.28 -13.45 -0.90
CA VAL A 185 -3.14 -12.39 -1.90
C VAL A 185 -4.39 -11.52 -1.93
N TYR A 186 -4.31 -10.32 -1.39
CA TYR A 186 -5.35 -9.30 -1.53
C TYR A 186 -5.08 -8.47 -2.78
N ILE A 187 -6.05 -8.42 -3.69
CA ILE A 187 -5.95 -7.68 -4.95
C ILE A 187 -7.05 -6.64 -5.02
N ASP A 188 -6.66 -5.39 -5.18
CA ASP A 188 -7.60 -4.29 -5.28
C ASP A 188 -8.10 -4.07 -6.71
N LEU A 189 -9.34 -4.42 -7.00
CA LEU A 189 -10.07 -3.96 -8.19
C LEU A 189 -10.99 -2.81 -7.79
N LYS A 190 -10.51 -1.58 -7.96
CA LYS A 190 -11.11 -0.38 -7.37
C LYS A 190 -12.34 0.10 -8.15
N ILE A 191 -12.21 0.22 -9.46
CA ILE A 191 -13.27 0.66 -10.38
C ILE A 191 -13.18 -0.20 -11.64
N PHE A 192 -14.33 -0.71 -12.09
CA PHE A 192 -14.37 -1.59 -13.27
C PHE A 192 -14.29 -0.80 -14.59
N ASP A 193 -15.04 0.30 -14.67
CA ASP A 193 -15.01 1.19 -15.84
C ASP A 193 -13.61 1.79 -16.03
N GLU A 194 -13.06 1.65 -17.23
CA GLU A 194 -11.69 2.02 -17.52
C GLU A 194 -11.46 3.53 -17.46
N GLN A 195 -12.40 4.32 -17.99
CA GLN A 195 -12.27 5.78 -18.00
C GLN A 195 -12.38 6.34 -16.59
N LYS A 196 -13.35 5.88 -15.81
CA LYS A 196 -13.49 6.25 -14.39
C LYS A 196 -12.28 5.82 -13.59
N HIS A 197 -11.75 4.60 -13.82
CA HIS A 197 -10.54 4.13 -13.16
C HIS A 197 -9.35 5.03 -13.47
N GLN A 198 -9.14 5.38 -14.77
CA GLN A 198 -8.07 6.28 -15.20
C GLN A 198 -8.18 7.66 -14.54
N VAL A 199 -9.37 8.23 -14.47
CA VAL A 199 -9.61 9.54 -13.82
C VAL A 199 -9.31 9.47 -12.33
N CYS A 200 -9.72 8.40 -11.66
CA CYS A 200 -9.62 8.28 -10.20
C CYS A 200 -8.24 7.79 -9.70
N THR A 201 -7.47 7.08 -10.53
CA THR A 201 -6.22 6.43 -10.12
C THR A 201 -5.01 6.77 -10.99
N ASN A 202 -5.24 7.49 -12.09
CA ASN A 202 -4.24 7.87 -13.11
C ASN A 202 -3.64 6.68 -13.88
N VAL A 203 -4.24 5.50 -13.83
CA VAL A 203 -3.80 4.32 -14.62
C VAL A 203 -5.01 3.56 -15.17
N SER A 204 -4.83 2.85 -16.29
CA SER A 204 -5.83 1.93 -16.85
C SER A 204 -6.07 0.73 -15.94
N SER A 205 -7.32 0.25 -15.85
CA SER A 205 -7.66 -0.98 -15.13
C SER A 205 -7.38 -2.25 -15.94
N GLN A 206 -7.04 -2.13 -17.23
CA GLN A 206 -6.92 -3.28 -18.12
C GLN A 206 -5.86 -4.28 -17.66
N LEU A 207 -4.63 -3.80 -17.38
CA LEU A 207 -3.55 -4.65 -16.89
C LEU A 207 -3.92 -5.35 -15.56
N ILE A 208 -4.62 -4.64 -14.67
CA ILE A 208 -5.11 -5.20 -13.41
C ILE A 208 -6.10 -6.35 -13.69
N LYS A 209 -7.08 -6.13 -14.58
CA LYS A 209 -8.08 -7.13 -14.96
C LYS A 209 -7.46 -8.36 -15.64
N GLU A 210 -6.45 -8.15 -16.49
CA GLU A 210 -5.69 -9.25 -17.12
C GLU A 210 -4.94 -10.09 -16.09
N ASN A 211 -4.25 -9.45 -15.14
CA ASN A 211 -3.54 -10.12 -14.07
C ASN A 211 -4.50 -10.85 -13.10
N ILE A 212 -5.66 -10.27 -12.79
CA ILE A 212 -6.72 -10.93 -12.02
C ILE A 212 -7.22 -12.18 -12.75
N ARG A 213 -7.48 -12.09 -14.06
CA ARG A 213 -7.91 -13.26 -14.85
C ARG A 213 -6.88 -14.38 -14.78
N TYR A 214 -5.60 -14.05 -14.94
CA TYR A 214 -4.54 -15.03 -14.84
C TYR A 214 -4.53 -15.74 -13.48
N VAL A 215 -4.55 -15.00 -12.36
CA VAL A 215 -4.42 -15.62 -11.04
C VAL A 215 -5.65 -16.42 -10.64
N LEU A 216 -6.86 -15.95 -10.99
CA LEU A 216 -8.11 -16.66 -10.69
C LEU A 216 -8.31 -17.93 -11.53
N GLN A 217 -7.55 -18.11 -12.63
CA GLN A 217 -7.52 -19.35 -13.43
C GLN A 217 -6.33 -20.24 -13.09
N SER A 218 -5.41 -19.80 -12.23
CA SER A 218 -4.22 -20.55 -11.83
C SER A 218 -4.48 -21.46 -10.62
N GLU A 219 -3.49 -22.28 -10.30
CA GLU A 219 -3.45 -23.11 -9.08
C GLU A 219 -3.47 -22.28 -7.78
N TYR A 220 -3.19 -20.97 -7.85
CA TYR A 220 -3.14 -20.05 -6.70
C TYR A 220 -4.49 -19.38 -6.39
N LYS A 221 -5.56 -19.67 -7.13
CA LYS A 221 -6.87 -19.00 -7.02
C LYS A 221 -7.45 -19.00 -5.61
N ASP A 222 -7.23 -20.06 -4.85
CA ASP A 222 -7.83 -20.23 -3.50
C ASP A 222 -7.18 -19.34 -2.43
N LYS A 223 -5.96 -18.81 -2.73
CA LYS A 223 -5.23 -17.84 -1.89
C LYS A 223 -5.67 -16.39 -2.12
N VAL A 224 -6.54 -16.15 -3.12
CA VAL A 224 -6.86 -14.80 -3.60
C VAL A 224 -8.16 -14.30 -2.98
N ILE A 225 -8.12 -13.05 -2.52
CA ILE A 225 -9.28 -12.25 -2.14
C ILE A 225 -9.24 -10.98 -2.98
N ILE A 226 -10.28 -10.76 -3.78
CA ILE A 226 -10.42 -9.49 -4.52
C ILE A 226 -11.09 -8.48 -3.59
N ARG A 227 -10.52 -7.25 -3.54
CA ARG A 227 -11.03 -6.18 -2.68
C ARG A 227 -11.44 -4.95 -3.48
N THR A 228 -12.50 -4.30 -3.03
CA THR A 228 -12.90 -2.99 -3.56
C THR A 228 -13.07 -2.00 -2.42
N PRO A 229 -12.21 -0.97 -2.32
CA PRO A 229 -12.44 0.13 -1.40
C PRO A 229 -13.66 0.93 -1.89
N LEU A 230 -14.66 1.07 -1.02
CA LEU A 230 -15.90 1.82 -1.31
C LEU A 230 -15.68 3.31 -1.04
N ILE A 231 -15.48 4.07 -2.11
CA ILE A 231 -15.26 5.52 -2.03
C ILE A 231 -16.54 6.24 -2.47
N PRO A 232 -17.12 7.12 -1.64
CA PRO A 232 -18.34 7.83 -2.01
C PRO A 232 -18.24 8.49 -3.38
N THR A 233 -19.27 8.36 -4.19
CA THR A 233 -19.40 8.91 -5.55
C THR A 233 -18.44 8.36 -6.62
N MET A 234 -17.47 7.54 -6.23
CA MET A 234 -16.45 7.00 -7.15
C MET A 234 -16.60 5.48 -7.33
N SER A 235 -16.10 4.68 -6.40
CA SER A 235 -16.19 3.21 -6.46
C SER A 235 -17.42 2.64 -5.79
N ALA A 236 -18.01 3.35 -4.81
CA ALA A 236 -19.21 2.96 -4.10
C ALA A 236 -20.47 3.26 -4.91
N THR A 237 -20.67 2.53 -6.00
CA THR A 237 -21.87 2.59 -6.85
C THR A 237 -22.35 1.16 -7.15
N ASP A 238 -23.67 0.98 -7.22
CA ASP A 238 -24.28 -0.30 -7.54
C ASP A 238 -23.78 -0.85 -8.87
N GLU A 239 -23.64 0.02 -9.87
CA GLU A 239 -23.11 -0.32 -11.19
C GLU A 239 -21.68 -0.87 -11.10
N ASN A 240 -20.80 -0.19 -10.38
CA ASN A 240 -19.39 -0.63 -10.24
C ASN A 240 -19.30 -2.00 -9.56
N ILE A 241 -20.05 -2.18 -8.47
CA ILE A 241 -20.08 -3.46 -7.73
C ILE A 241 -20.63 -4.57 -8.63
N HIS A 242 -21.74 -4.30 -9.33
CA HIS A 242 -22.34 -5.27 -10.24
C HIS A 242 -21.37 -5.69 -11.35
N GLN A 243 -20.69 -4.74 -12.00
CA GLN A 243 -19.73 -5.00 -13.07
C GLN A 243 -18.53 -5.79 -12.56
N ILE A 244 -17.96 -5.43 -11.39
CA ILE A 244 -16.87 -6.17 -10.77
C ILE A 244 -17.28 -7.60 -10.46
N VAL A 245 -18.42 -7.81 -9.81
CA VAL A 245 -18.90 -9.15 -9.45
C VAL A 245 -19.12 -9.99 -10.70
N LYS A 246 -19.81 -9.46 -11.72
CA LYS A 246 -20.04 -10.18 -12.99
C LYS A 246 -18.72 -10.60 -13.64
N PHE A 247 -17.74 -9.72 -13.68
CA PHE A 247 -16.41 -10.03 -14.20
C PHE A 247 -15.75 -11.17 -13.40
N LEU A 248 -15.79 -11.11 -12.08
CA LEU A 248 -15.12 -12.07 -11.21
C LEU A 248 -15.73 -13.46 -11.31
N ILE A 249 -17.08 -13.58 -11.21
CA ILE A 249 -17.75 -14.87 -11.25
C ILE A 249 -17.70 -15.56 -12.62
N GLN A 250 -17.56 -14.81 -13.71
CA GLN A 250 -17.30 -15.37 -15.04
C GLN A 250 -15.96 -16.08 -15.14
N ILE A 251 -14.97 -15.67 -14.32
CA ILE A 251 -13.63 -16.27 -14.31
C ILE A 251 -13.55 -17.40 -13.29
N ASN A 252 -14.04 -17.16 -12.08
CA ASN A 252 -14.08 -18.12 -10.98
C ASN A 252 -15.33 -17.90 -10.13
N PRO A 253 -16.36 -18.78 -10.23
CA PRO A 253 -17.60 -18.67 -9.45
C PRO A 253 -17.42 -18.74 -7.94
N GLU A 254 -16.29 -19.29 -7.46
CA GLU A 254 -15.96 -19.44 -6.05
C GLU A 254 -14.96 -18.37 -5.55
N VAL A 255 -14.78 -17.28 -6.30
CA VAL A 255 -13.89 -16.19 -5.89
C VAL A 255 -14.35 -15.55 -4.59
N LYS A 256 -13.40 -15.25 -3.70
CA LYS A 256 -13.63 -14.47 -2.50
C LYS A 256 -13.60 -12.99 -2.82
N TYR A 257 -14.60 -12.25 -2.35
CA TYR A 257 -14.72 -10.82 -2.58
C TYR A 257 -14.97 -10.08 -1.28
N GLU A 258 -14.27 -8.96 -1.08
CA GLU A 258 -14.36 -8.12 0.10
C GLU A 258 -14.55 -6.65 -0.31
N MET A 259 -15.44 -5.95 0.37
CA MET A 259 -15.65 -4.53 0.20
C MET A 259 -15.22 -3.79 1.46
N LEU A 260 -14.28 -2.84 1.30
CA LEU A 260 -13.71 -2.08 2.40
C LEU A 260 -14.43 -0.74 2.53
N ASN A 261 -14.89 -0.41 3.72
CA ASN A 261 -15.52 0.88 3.98
C ASN A 261 -14.53 2.04 3.81
N TYR A 262 -15.03 3.21 3.43
CA TYR A 262 -14.23 4.41 3.31
C TYR A 262 -13.65 4.83 4.67
N ASN A 263 -12.35 5.12 4.70
CA ASN A 263 -11.68 5.65 5.89
C ASN A 263 -11.31 7.14 5.65
N PRO A 264 -11.86 8.10 6.42
CA PRO A 264 -11.63 9.53 6.23
C PRO A 264 -10.31 10.04 6.83
N LEU A 265 -9.51 9.21 7.52
CA LEU A 265 -8.38 9.63 8.35
C LEU A 265 -7.07 9.94 7.58
N ALA A 266 -7.12 10.03 6.25
CA ALA A 266 -5.91 10.24 5.45
C ALA A 266 -5.37 11.68 5.50
N SER A 267 -6.17 12.71 5.82
CA SER A 267 -5.82 14.13 5.65
C SER A 267 -4.52 14.53 6.40
N ALA A 268 -4.34 14.04 7.62
CA ALA A 268 -3.13 14.31 8.40
C ALA A 268 -1.84 13.81 7.74
N LYS A 269 -1.90 12.68 7.01
CA LYS A 269 -0.77 12.14 6.25
C LYS A 269 -0.45 12.98 5.02
N TYR A 270 -1.47 13.55 4.37
CA TYR A 270 -1.28 14.45 3.23
C TYR A 270 -0.54 15.73 3.63
N GLU A 271 -0.84 16.28 4.81
CA GLU A 271 -0.10 17.43 5.34
C GLU A 271 1.39 17.14 5.52
N LEU A 272 1.76 15.95 5.97
CA LEU A 272 3.16 15.56 6.17
C LEU A 272 3.98 15.60 4.87
N VAL A 273 3.37 15.20 3.76
CA VAL A 273 4.01 15.15 2.44
C VAL A 273 3.71 16.38 1.57
N ASN A 274 3.16 17.45 2.16
CA ASN A 274 2.79 18.70 1.47
C ASN A 274 1.82 18.51 0.29
N LEU A 275 0.89 17.57 0.41
CA LEU A 275 -0.19 17.35 -0.55
C LEU A 275 -1.52 17.81 0.06
N LYS A 276 -2.48 18.12 -0.80
CA LYS A 276 -3.86 18.42 -0.41
C LYS A 276 -4.71 17.17 -0.56
N TYR A 277 -5.45 16.82 0.50
CA TYR A 277 -6.46 15.78 0.43
C TYR A 277 -7.77 16.36 -0.12
N GLY A 278 -8.38 15.73 -1.10
CA GLY A 278 -9.58 16.24 -1.76
C GLY A 278 -10.90 15.69 -1.24
N LEU A 279 -10.87 14.75 -0.28
CA LEU A 279 -12.04 14.00 0.16
C LEU A 279 -12.36 14.20 1.65
N GLU A 280 -11.96 15.32 2.23
CA GLU A 280 -12.14 15.63 3.66
C GLU A 280 -13.62 15.70 4.10
N SER A 281 -14.53 16.03 3.18
CA SER A 281 -15.96 16.14 3.44
C SER A 281 -16.70 14.80 3.48
N TYR A 282 -16.07 13.71 2.98
CA TYR A 282 -16.72 12.41 2.95
C TYR A 282 -16.60 11.68 4.29
N GLN A 283 -17.64 10.93 4.62
CA GLN A 283 -17.73 10.15 5.84
C GLN A 283 -17.74 8.65 5.53
N MET A 284 -17.44 7.84 6.53
CA MET A 284 -17.63 6.39 6.47
C MET A 284 -19.09 6.05 6.17
N PHE A 285 -19.32 5.01 5.41
CA PHE A 285 -20.65 4.46 5.22
C PHE A 285 -21.18 3.85 6.53
N THR A 286 -22.46 4.08 6.81
CA THR A 286 -23.16 3.44 7.92
C THR A 286 -23.30 1.93 7.66
N LYS A 287 -23.59 1.15 8.71
CA LYS A 287 -23.87 -0.28 8.58
C LYS A 287 -24.99 -0.58 7.57
N GLN A 288 -26.03 0.26 7.53
CA GLN A 288 -27.14 0.10 6.59
C GLN A 288 -26.70 0.34 5.13
N GLN A 289 -25.85 1.35 4.89
CA GLN A 289 -25.30 1.61 3.56
C GLN A 289 -24.33 0.50 3.13
N MET A 290 -23.50 -0.01 4.03
CA MET A 290 -22.64 -1.16 3.75
C MET A 290 -23.48 -2.41 3.42
N GLN A 291 -24.59 -2.64 4.16
CA GLN A 291 -25.49 -3.75 3.89
C GLN A 291 -26.10 -3.64 2.49
N HIS A 292 -26.50 -2.43 2.06
CA HIS A 292 -26.97 -2.22 0.69
C HIS A 292 -25.96 -2.69 -0.36
N PHE A 293 -24.68 -2.32 -0.23
CA PHE A 293 -23.63 -2.75 -1.15
C PHE A 293 -23.38 -4.26 -1.11
N TYR A 294 -23.49 -4.88 0.06
CA TYR A 294 -23.44 -6.35 0.19
C TYR A 294 -24.59 -7.01 -0.56
N ASP A 295 -25.80 -6.47 -0.46
CA ASP A 295 -26.98 -6.99 -1.14
C ASP A 295 -26.86 -6.87 -2.66
N VAL A 296 -26.32 -5.75 -3.17
CA VAL A 296 -26.00 -5.57 -4.59
C VAL A 296 -25.02 -6.63 -5.08
N ALA A 297 -23.95 -6.90 -4.33
CA ALA A 297 -22.98 -7.92 -4.69
C ALA A 297 -23.58 -9.34 -4.69
N LEU A 298 -24.40 -9.67 -3.69
CA LEU A 298 -25.10 -10.95 -3.61
C LEU A 298 -26.11 -11.14 -4.77
N GLN A 299 -26.89 -10.11 -5.10
CA GLN A 299 -27.79 -10.11 -6.24
C GLN A 299 -27.07 -10.24 -7.58
N ALA A 300 -25.84 -9.70 -7.68
CA ALA A 300 -24.98 -9.90 -8.84
C ALA A 300 -24.43 -11.34 -8.94
N GLY A 301 -24.53 -12.16 -7.92
CA GLY A 301 -24.22 -13.59 -7.93
C GLY A 301 -22.94 -14.01 -7.23
N ILE A 302 -22.29 -13.13 -6.44
CA ILE A 302 -21.13 -13.53 -5.62
C ILE A 302 -21.57 -14.49 -4.52
N LYS A 303 -20.83 -15.58 -4.33
CA LYS A 303 -21.12 -16.59 -3.28
C LYS A 303 -20.29 -16.36 -2.03
N ASN A 304 -19.00 -16.05 -2.19
CA ASN A 304 -18.04 -15.94 -1.10
C ASN A 304 -17.75 -14.48 -0.79
N LEU A 305 -18.76 -13.75 -0.28
CA LEU A 305 -18.64 -12.38 0.17
C LEU A 305 -18.12 -12.33 1.60
N ILE A 306 -16.97 -11.64 1.79
CA ILE A 306 -16.41 -11.35 3.11
C ILE A 306 -17.00 -10.02 3.57
N LYS A 307 -17.59 -10.01 4.78
CA LYS A 307 -18.17 -8.81 5.42
C LYS A 307 -17.31 -8.42 6.61
N GLU A 308 -17.05 -7.13 6.75
CA GLU A 308 -16.43 -6.55 7.94
C GLU A 308 -17.38 -6.53 9.14
#